data_2f56adf196d4b73861c198f6ae4aefd1
#
_entry.id   2f56adf196d4b73861c198f6ae4aefd1
#
_cell.length_a   1.000
_cell.length_b   1.000
_cell.length_c   1.000
_cell.angle_alpha   90.00
_cell.angle_beta   90.00
_cell.angle_gamma   90.00
#
_symmetry.space_group_name_H-M   'P 1'
#
loop_
_entity.id
_entity.type
_entity.pdbx_description
1 polymer ?
#
loop_
_entity_poly.entity_id
_entity_poly.type
_entity_poly.pdbx_seq_one_letter_code
_entity_poly.pdbx_strand_id
1 'polypeptide(L)'
;MKKLFLDMDGTLAKFNSKKNALERFDKEKDFFTNLKPFVNIDTINQLVENNIVEIFIISASPNEQADIDKLKWINTYLPKVKKQNICFCRIGQNKAKIIKDKLNIEIDNNCYLLDDYTKNLIEWNNCKGVGIKRLTSLADNSRKIWKGLSIKNLNQLTTLFE
;
A
#
# COMPACT_ATOMS: atom_id res chain seq x y z
N MET A 1 0.81 -17.51 -9.77
CA MET A 1 0.56 -16.11 -10.21
C MET A 1 1.22 -15.17 -9.22
N LYS A 2 1.87 -14.09 -9.70
CA LYS A 2 2.46 -13.07 -8.82
C LYS A 2 1.35 -12.37 -8.01
N LYS A 3 1.67 -11.95 -6.78
CA LYS A 3 0.79 -11.19 -5.89
C LYS A 3 1.41 -9.83 -5.60
N LEU A 4 0.66 -8.75 -5.77
CA LEU A 4 1.10 -7.40 -5.46
C LEU A 4 0.29 -6.86 -4.30
N PHE A 5 0.95 -6.61 -3.20
CA PHE A 5 0.43 -5.97 -2.00
C PHE A 5 0.74 -4.49 -2.07
N LEU A 6 -0.27 -3.66 -1.83
CA LEU A 6 -0.18 -2.22 -1.95
C LEU A 6 -0.46 -1.57 -0.59
N ASP A 7 0.47 -0.76 -0.12
CA ASP A 7 0.18 0.21 0.93
C ASP A 7 -0.69 1.34 0.37
N MET A 8 -1.41 2.05 1.25
CA MET A 8 -2.29 3.13 0.84
C MET A 8 -1.68 4.51 1.05
N ASP A 9 -1.37 4.88 2.31
CA ASP A 9 -1.00 6.25 2.67
C ASP A 9 0.44 6.58 2.24
N GLY A 10 0.62 7.59 1.39
CA GLY A 10 1.91 7.93 0.82
C GLY A 10 2.31 7.07 -0.39
N THR A 11 1.55 6.02 -0.69
CA THR A 11 1.80 5.08 -1.79
C THR A 11 0.79 5.24 -2.91
N LEU A 12 -0.49 5.10 -2.61
CA LEU A 12 -1.63 5.26 -3.52
C LEU A 12 -2.37 6.58 -3.28
N ALA A 13 -2.53 6.97 -2.03
CA ALA A 13 -3.14 8.20 -1.58
C ALA A 13 -2.08 9.22 -1.13
N LYS A 14 -2.28 10.49 -1.49
CA LYS A 14 -1.38 11.60 -1.11
C LYS A 14 -1.50 11.87 0.39
N PHE A 15 -0.54 11.38 1.15
CA PHE A 15 -0.45 11.52 2.59
C PHE A 15 0.87 12.20 2.98
N ASN A 16 0.80 13.24 3.82
CA ASN A 16 1.98 13.94 4.29
C ASN A 16 2.18 13.69 5.79
N SER A 17 3.04 12.73 6.13
CA SER A 17 3.38 12.37 7.51
C SER A 17 4.07 13.49 8.29
N LYS A 18 4.62 14.51 7.60
CA LYS A 18 5.35 15.62 8.23
C LYS A 18 4.44 16.73 8.77
N LYS A 19 3.14 16.73 8.42
CA LYS A 19 2.17 17.75 8.84
C LYS A 19 1.27 17.22 9.96
N ASN A 20 1.80 17.00 11.16
CA ASN A 20 1.03 16.66 12.37
C ASN A 20 -0.11 15.64 12.12
N ALA A 21 0.19 14.61 11.31
CA ALA A 21 -0.81 13.68 10.83
C ALA A 21 -1.56 12.99 11.98
N LEU A 22 -0.85 12.62 13.06
CA LEU A 22 -1.46 11.98 14.24
C LEU A 22 -2.50 12.87 14.93
N GLU A 23 -2.26 14.19 14.99
CA GLU A 23 -3.23 15.13 15.57
C GLU A 23 -4.46 15.36 14.66
N ARG A 24 -4.28 15.21 13.35
CA ARG A 24 -5.35 15.42 12.36
C ARG A 24 -6.30 14.24 12.29
N PHE A 25 -5.82 12.99 12.49
CA PHE A 25 -6.67 11.80 12.46
C PHE A 25 -7.82 11.86 13.45
N ASP A 26 -7.56 12.42 14.65
CA ASP A 26 -8.56 12.49 15.70
C ASP A 26 -9.50 13.69 15.57
N LYS A 27 -9.11 14.70 14.79
CA LYS A 27 -9.81 16.00 14.69
C LYS A 27 -10.57 16.20 13.39
N GLU A 28 -10.13 15.61 12.28
CA GLU A 28 -10.74 15.80 10.96
C GLU A 28 -11.66 14.62 10.63
N LYS A 29 -12.95 14.89 10.54
CA LYS A 29 -13.93 13.94 10.04
C LYS A 29 -13.57 13.54 8.60
N ASP A 30 -13.70 12.26 8.29
CA ASP A 30 -13.45 11.69 6.95
C ASP A 30 -12.01 11.97 6.42
N PHE A 31 -11.03 12.11 7.33
CA PHE A 31 -9.64 12.43 6.96
C PHE A 31 -9.12 11.50 5.85
N PHE A 32 -9.20 10.18 6.03
CA PHE A 32 -8.70 9.22 5.06
C PHE A 32 -9.57 9.13 3.80
N THR A 33 -10.87 9.31 3.92
CA THR A 33 -11.80 9.33 2.78
C THR A 33 -11.50 10.48 1.82
N ASN A 34 -11.03 11.62 2.34
CA ASN A 34 -10.78 12.84 1.58
C ASN A 34 -9.36 12.94 1.00
N LEU A 35 -8.49 11.97 1.23
CA LEU A 35 -7.15 11.95 0.61
C LEU A 35 -7.26 11.88 -0.91
N LYS A 36 -6.47 12.70 -1.60
CA LYS A 36 -6.41 12.65 -3.07
C LYS A 36 -5.57 11.47 -3.53
N PRO A 37 -5.97 10.75 -4.58
CA PRO A 37 -5.13 9.71 -5.16
C PRO A 37 -3.90 10.32 -5.86
N PHE A 38 -2.83 9.53 -5.96
CA PHE A 38 -1.74 9.86 -6.87
C PHE A 38 -2.19 9.70 -8.32
N VAL A 39 -1.49 10.40 -9.21
CA VAL A 39 -1.68 10.27 -10.67
C VAL A 39 -1.49 8.82 -11.09
N ASN A 40 -2.24 8.38 -12.08
CA ASN A 40 -2.24 7.01 -12.61
C ASN A 40 -2.73 5.94 -11.62
N ILE A 41 -3.56 6.31 -10.65
CA ILE A 41 -4.19 5.34 -9.73
C ILE A 41 -4.98 4.26 -10.49
N ASP A 42 -5.54 4.59 -11.63
CA ASP A 42 -6.33 3.67 -12.45
C ASP A 42 -5.50 2.51 -13.04
N THR A 43 -4.19 2.63 -13.10
CA THR A 43 -3.30 1.52 -13.44
C THR A 43 -3.56 0.27 -12.58
N ILE A 44 -3.90 0.46 -11.31
CA ILE A 44 -4.21 -0.66 -10.40
C ILE A 44 -5.48 -1.39 -10.86
N ASN A 45 -6.52 -0.66 -11.25
CA ASN A 45 -7.75 -1.26 -11.78
C ASN A 45 -7.46 -2.04 -13.07
N GLN A 46 -6.64 -1.49 -13.97
CA GLN A 46 -6.24 -2.14 -15.22
C GLN A 46 -5.46 -3.44 -14.97
N LEU A 47 -4.52 -3.46 -14.02
CA LEU A 47 -3.78 -4.67 -13.64
C LEU A 47 -4.72 -5.78 -13.12
N VAL A 48 -5.76 -5.41 -12.37
CA VAL A 48 -6.80 -6.34 -11.90
C VAL A 48 -7.63 -6.88 -13.06
N GLU A 49 -8.14 -6.01 -13.93
CA GLU A 49 -8.99 -6.37 -15.07
C GLU A 49 -8.29 -7.30 -16.06
N ASN A 50 -7.01 -7.04 -16.30
CA ASN A 50 -6.21 -7.81 -17.25
C ASN A 50 -5.62 -9.11 -16.63
N ASN A 51 -5.90 -9.40 -15.35
CA ASN A 51 -5.37 -10.56 -14.61
C ASN A 51 -3.84 -10.72 -14.71
N ILE A 52 -3.11 -9.61 -14.79
CA ILE A 52 -1.64 -9.61 -14.90
C ILE A 52 -1.01 -10.04 -13.57
N VAL A 53 -1.57 -9.55 -12.47
CA VAL A 53 -1.11 -9.83 -11.11
C VAL A 53 -2.29 -9.81 -10.15
N GLU A 54 -2.28 -10.63 -9.13
CA GLU A 54 -3.30 -10.59 -8.08
C GLU A 54 -3.02 -9.43 -7.13
N ILE A 55 -3.99 -8.52 -6.98
CA ILE A 55 -3.85 -7.29 -6.18
C ILE A 55 -4.44 -7.47 -4.78
N PHE A 56 -3.69 -7.04 -3.79
CA PHE A 56 -4.08 -6.95 -2.38
C PHE A 56 -3.79 -5.54 -1.86
N ILE A 57 -4.59 -5.07 -0.91
CA ILE A 57 -4.32 -3.84 -0.15
C ILE A 57 -3.93 -4.24 1.28
N ILE A 58 -2.82 -3.70 1.78
CA ILE A 58 -2.42 -3.84 3.19
C ILE A 58 -2.02 -2.48 3.75
N SER A 59 -2.90 -1.87 4.52
CA SER A 59 -2.70 -0.52 5.05
C SER A 59 -2.73 -0.50 6.57
N ALA A 60 -1.77 0.23 7.16
CA ALA A 60 -1.77 0.49 8.59
C ALA A 60 -2.75 1.61 8.95
N SER A 61 -3.56 1.38 9.96
CA SER A 61 -4.58 2.32 10.45
C SER A 61 -4.45 2.54 11.94
N PRO A 62 -4.78 3.75 12.45
CA PRO A 62 -4.75 4.03 13.88
C PRO A 62 -5.90 3.35 14.64
N ASN A 63 -7.07 3.18 14.02
CA ASN A 63 -8.29 2.66 14.65
C ASN A 63 -9.30 2.13 13.62
N GLU A 64 -10.42 1.58 14.10
CA GLU A 64 -11.48 1.01 13.25
C GLU A 64 -12.20 2.04 12.38
N GLN A 65 -12.36 3.27 12.87
CA GLN A 65 -12.97 4.35 12.07
C GLN A 65 -12.10 4.67 10.84
N ALA A 66 -10.79 4.67 11.01
CA ALA A 66 -9.85 4.84 9.90
C ALA A 66 -9.95 3.68 8.89
N ASP A 67 -10.16 2.43 9.35
CA ASP A 67 -10.40 1.29 8.47
C ASP A 67 -11.64 1.53 7.59
N ILE A 68 -12.74 1.99 8.19
CA ILE A 68 -13.99 2.31 7.48
C ILE A 68 -13.76 3.40 6.44
N ASP A 69 -13.07 4.47 6.79
CA ASP A 69 -12.82 5.60 5.90
C ASP A 69 -11.87 5.23 4.75
N LYS A 70 -10.84 4.44 5.05
CA LYS A 70 -9.93 3.90 4.02
C LYS A 70 -10.66 2.96 3.08
N LEU A 71 -11.57 2.13 3.58
CA LEU A 71 -12.37 1.25 2.73
C LEU A 71 -13.27 2.06 1.77
N LYS A 72 -13.88 3.17 2.23
CA LYS A 72 -14.61 4.09 1.35
C LYS A 72 -13.72 4.64 0.24
N TRP A 73 -12.50 5.07 0.60
CA TRP A 73 -11.52 5.57 -0.37
C TRP A 73 -11.16 4.50 -1.41
N ILE A 74 -10.86 3.28 -0.96
CA ILE A 74 -10.53 2.15 -1.84
C ILE A 74 -11.69 1.84 -2.78
N ASN A 75 -12.93 1.77 -2.29
CA ASN A 75 -14.11 1.53 -3.11
C ASN A 75 -14.33 2.63 -4.16
N THR A 76 -13.92 3.87 -3.87
CA THR A 76 -14.04 5.00 -4.80
C THR A 76 -13.01 4.93 -5.93
N TYR A 77 -11.75 4.70 -5.60
CA TYR A 77 -10.65 4.81 -6.56
C TYR A 77 -10.16 3.46 -7.12
N LEU A 78 -10.41 2.37 -6.39
CA LEU A 78 -9.95 1.02 -6.72
C LEU A 78 -11.11 0.00 -6.70
N PRO A 79 -12.23 0.27 -7.38
CA PRO A 79 -13.44 -0.56 -7.31
C PRO A 79 -13.24 -1.97 -7.86
N LYS A 80 -12.17 -2.23 -8.60
CA LYS A 80 -11.84 -3.56 -9.15
C LYS A 80 -11.10 -4.47 -8.18
N VAL A 81 -10.54 -3.93 -7.10
CA VAL A 81 -9.88 -4.74 -6.07
C VAL A 81 -10.94 -5.53 -5.28
N LYS A 82 -10.76 -6.84 -5.19
CA LYS A 82 -11.70 -7.71 -4.48
C LYS A 82 -11.71 -7.37 -2.98
N LYS A 83 -12.91 -7.28 -2.40
CA LYS A 83 -13.08 -6.93 -0.98
C LYS A 83 -12.31 -7.85 -0.03
N GLN A 84 -12.27 -9.15 -0.30
CA GLN A 84 -11.52 -10.12 0.47
C GLN A 84 -9.99 -9.95 0.41
N ASN A 85 -9.48 -9.19 -0.55
CA ASN A 85 -8.07 -8.87 -0.72
C ASN A 85 -7.66 -7.56 0.00
N ILE A 86 -8.58 -6.94 0.74
CA ILE A 86 -8.31 -5.70 1.48
C ILE A 86 -8.10 -6.05 2.95
N CYS A 87 -6.94 -5.66 3.49
CA CYS A 87 -6.53 -5.97 4.85
C CYS A 87 -6.01 -4.71 5.55
N PHE A 88 -6.45 -4.49 6.78
CA PHE A 88 -5.94 -3.42 7.64
C PHE A 88 -5.15 -4.01 8.80
N CYS A 89 -4.07 -3.34 9.17
CA CYS A 89 -3.30 -3.62 10.38
C CYS A 89 -3.21 -2.38 11.25
N ARG A 90 -2.68 -2.49 12.45
CA ARG A 90 -2.43 -1.33 13.31
C ARG A 90 -1.02 -0.79 13.06
N ILE A 91 -0.83 0.50 13.34
CA ILE A 91 0.47 1.18 13.19
C ILE A 91 1.52 0.40 13.98
N GLY A 92 2.66 0.13 13.36
CA GLY A 92 3.78 -0.61 13.96
C GLY A 92 3.70 -2.14 13.83
N GLN A 93 2.58 -2.71 13.38
CA GLN A 93 2.49 -4.14 13.12
C GLN A 93 3.26 -4.53 11.84
N ASN A 94 3.85 -5.73 11.86
CA ASN A 94 4.51 -6.32 10.69
C ASN A 94 3.48 -6.78 9.66
N LYS A 95 3.50 -6.17 8.46
CA LYS A 95 2.54 -6.44 7.38
C LYS A 95 2.57 -7.88 6.90
N ALA A 96 3.75 -8.51 6.78
CA ALA A 96 3.87 -9.89 6.34
C ALA A 96 3.21 -10.86 7.32
N LYS A 97 3.38 -10.62 8.62
CA LYS A 97 2.71 -11.40 9.67
C LYS A 97 1.18 -11.25 9.58
N ILE A 98 0.70 -10.04 9.42
CA ILE A 98 -0.76 -9.77 9.32
C ILE A 98 -1.36 -10.45 8.09
N ILE A 99 -0.69 -10.44 6.95
CA ILE A 99 -1.13 -11.13 5.73
C ILE A 99 -1.22 -12.64 5.96
N LYS A 100 -0.22 -13.23 6.63
CA LYS A 100 -0.26 -14.65 7.00
C LYS A 100 -1.44 -14.95 7.92
N ASP A 101 -1.60 -14.17 8.98
CA ASP A 101 -2.62 -14.43 10.01
C ASP A 101 -4.05 -14.23 9.47
N LYS A 102 -4.29 -13.22 8.63
CA LYS A 102 -5.64 -12.86 8.15
C LYS A 102 -6.03 -13.50 6.83
N LEU A 103 -5.07 -13.70 5.92
CA LEU A 103 -5.34 -14.21 4.57
C LEU A 103 -4.77 -15.60 4.33
N ASN A 104 -4.04 -16.15 5.31
CA ASN A 104 -3.34 -17.44 5.19
C ASN A 104 -2.41 -17.52 3.97
N ILE A 105 -1.74 -16.39 3.65
CA ILE A 105 -0.76 -16.29 2.57
C ILE A 105 0.64 -16.25 3.17
N GLU A 106 1.48 -17.22 2.82
CA GLU A 106 2.92 -17.18 3.10
C GLU A 106 3.59 -16.23 2.11
N ILE A 107 4.46 -15.36 2.63
CA ILE A 107 5.21 -14.43 1.79
C ILE A 107 6.41 -15.17 1.17
N ASP A 108 6.49 -15.12 -0.14
CA ASP A 108 7.55 -15.71 -0.94
C ASP A 108 8.03 -14.75 -2.06
N ASN A 109 8.91 -15.21 -2.94
CA ASN A 109 9.46 -14.43 -4.05
C ASN A 109 8.45 -14.05 -5.15
N ASN A 110 7.20 -14.54 -5.08
CA ASN A 110 6.09 -14.10 -5.92
C ASN A 110 5.21 -13.04 -5.24
N CYS A 111 5.51 -12.67 -4.00
CA CYS A 111 4.80 -11.69 -3.20
C CYS A 111 5.56 -10.36 -3.21
N TYR A 112 5.03 -9.36 -3.88
CA TYR A 112 5.59 -8.02 -4.01
C TYR A 112 4.86 -7.07 -3.07
N LEU A 113 5.59 -6.17 -2.38
CA LEU A 113 5.01 -5.09 -1.59
C LEU A 113 5.43 -3.74 -2.14
N LEU A 114 4.48 -2.92 -2.58
CA LEU A 114 4.70 -1.50 -2.87
C LEU A 114 4.37 -0.66 -1.63
N ASP A 115 5.37 0.05 -1.11
CA ASP A 115 5.24 0.84 0.12
C ASP A 115 6.20 2.04 0.05
N ASP A 116 5.83 3.16 0.65
CA ASP A 116 6.70 4.33 0.77
C ASP A 116 7.60 4.29 2.02
N TYR A 117 7.33 3.37 2.96
CA TYR A 117 8.07 3.26 4.21
C TYR A 117 9.09 2.12 4.17
N THR A 118 10.37 2.47 4.21
CA THR A 118 11.49 1.53 4.03
C THR A 118 11.50 0.38 5.04
N LYS A 119 11.13 0.63 6.29
CA LYS A 119 11.06 -0.43 7.32
C LYS A 119 10.12 -1.57 6.89
N ASN A 120 8.94 -1.25 6.37
CA ASN A 120 8.01 -2.27 5.90
C ASN A 120 8.60 -3.12 4.78
N LEU A 121 9.34 -2.51 3.85
CA LEU A 121 10.00 -3.20 2.74
C LEU A 121 11.12 -4.11 3.21
N ILE A 122 11.91 -3.69 4.21
CA ILE A 122 12.97 -4.52 4.81
C ILE A 122 12.33 -5.73 5.51
N GLU A 123 11.29 -5.53 6.30
CA GLU A 123 10.56 -6.62 6.97
C GLU A 123 9.96 -7.59 5.96
N TRP A 124 9.42 -7.10 4.85
CA TRP A 124 8.88 -7.91 3.76
C TRP A 124 9.95 -8.77 3.08
N ASN A 125 11.10 -8.17 2.76
CA ASN A 125 12.23 -8.89 2.17
C ASN A 125 12.79 -9.96 3.12
N ASN A 126 12.80 -9.71 4.43
CA ASN A 126 13.21 -10.69 5.43
C ASN A 126 12.28 -11.93 5.46
N CYS A 127 11.04 -11.79 5.00
CA CYS A 127 10.09 -12.87 4.81
C CYS A 127 10.17 -13.50 3.39
N LYS A 128 11.26 -13.25 2.63
CA LYS A 128 11.48 -13.72 1.25
C LYS A 128 10.57 -13.07 0.19
N GLY A 129 9.85 -12.02 0.52
CA GLY A 129 9.09 -11.23 -0.43
C GLY A 129 9.97 -10.27 -1.21
N VAL A 130 9.38 -9.54 -2.14
CA VAL A 130 10.07 -8.54 -2.96
C VAL A 130 9.49 -7.14 -2.67
N GLY A 131 10.27 -6.29 -2.01
CA GLY A 131 9.90 -4.90 -1.75
C GLY A 131 10.09 -4.00 -2.96
N ILE A 132 9.12 -3.10 -3.21
CA ILE A 132 9.18 -2.04 -4.21
C ILE A 132 8.98 -0.71 -3.49
N LYS A 133 9.98 0.17 -3.50
CA LYS A 133 9.91 1.49 -2.87
C LYS A 133 9.09 2.45 -3.72
N ARG A 134 8.05 3.02 -3.13
CA ARG A 134 7.32 4.14 -3.72
C ARG A 134 8.08 5.44 -3.46
N LEU A 135 8.55 6.07 -4.51
CA LEU A 135 9.26 7.36 -4.45
C LEU A 135 8.31 8.49 -4.77
N THR A 136 8.04 9.35 -3.78
CA THR A 136 7.25 10.57 -3.94
C THR A 136 7.95 11.74 -3.27
N SER A 137 7.54 12.97 -3.57
CA SER A 137 8.03 14.17 -2.87
C SER A 137 7.59 14.22 -1.41
N LEU A 138 6.60 13.40 -1.02
CA LEU A 138 6.04 13.31 0.33
C LEU A 138 6.61 12.14 1.13
N ALA A 139 7.38 11.25 0.49
CA ALA A 139 7.97 10.09 1.13
C ALA A 139 9.10 10.47 2.08
N ASP A 140 9.43 9.54 2.96
CA ASP A 140 10.60 9.68 3.83
C ASP A 140 11.90 9.74 3.00
N ASN A 141 12.93 10.39 3.54
CA ASN A 141 14.25 10.50 2.92
C ASN A 141 15.13 9.24 3.09
N SER A 142 14.58 8.11 3.53
CA SER A 142 15.28 6.83 3.67
C SER A 142 15.69 6.20 2.32
N ARG A 143 15.45 6.91 1.21
CA ARG A 143 15.89 6.57 -0.14
C ARG A 143 17.36 6.14 -0.22
N LYS A 144 18.23 6.75 0.59
CA LYS A 144 19.66 6.40 0.64
C LYS A 144 19.95 5.00 1.21
N ILE A 145 19.02 4.45 1.97
CA ILE A 145 19.14 3.14 2.64
C ILE A 145 18.54 2.02 1.77
N TRP A 146 17.55 2.34 0.92
CA TRP A 146 16.89 1.38 0.07
C TRP A 146 17.66 1.14 -1.23
N LYS A 147 18.07 -0.11 -1.46
CA LYS A 147 18.82 -0.53 -2.66
C LYS A 147 18.01 -1.46 -3.58
N GLY A 148 16.75 -1.79 -3.22
CA GLY A 148 15.88 -2.65 -3.99
C GLY A 148 15.12 -1.91 -5.11
N LEU A 149 14.12 -2.58 -5.67
CA LEU A 149 13.26 -2.01 -6.69
C LEU A 149 12.56 -0.74 -6.21
N SER A 150 12.39 0.23 -7.09
CA SER A 150 11.66 1.46 -6.79
C SER A 150 10.88 1.97 -8.00
N ILE A 151 9.77 2.66 -7.76
CA ILE A 151 8.98 3.35 -8.78
C ILE A 151 8.65 4.78 -8.35
N LYS A 152 8.56 5.68 -9.32
CA LYS A 152 8.10 7.07 -9.15
C LYS A 152 6.64 7.27 -9.54
N ASN A 153 6.16 6.50 -10.49
CA ASN A 153 4.80 6.55 -11.01
C ASN A 153 4.15 5.18 -10.97
N LEU A 154 2.85 5.13 -10.70
CA LEU A 154 2.10 3.86 -10.62
C LEU A 154 2.05 3.11 -11.96
N ASN A 155 2.09 3.81 -13.10
CA ASN A 155 2.14 3.18 -14.42
C ASN A 155 3.40 2.34 -14.66
N GLN A 156 4.48 2.54 -13.89
CA GLN A 156 5.66 1.69 -13.97
C GLN A 156 5.40 0.25 -13.47
N LEU A 157 4.31 0.02 -12.74
CA LEU A 157 3.89 -1.32 -12.33
C LEU A 157 3.54 -2.21 -13.53
N THR A 158 2.95 -1.63 -14.59
CA THR A 158 2.67 -2.36 -15.81
C THR A 158 3.95 -2.99 -16.38
N THR A 159 5.01 -2.20 -16.51
CA THR A 159 6.31 -2.69 -17.00
C THR A 159 6.97 -3.73 -16.09
N LEU A 160 6.70 -3.70 -14.78
CA LEU A 160 7.27 -4.68 -13.83
C LEU A 160 6.55 -6.03 -13.86
N PHE A 161 5.28 -6.05 -14.25
CA PHE A 161 4.44 -7.25 -14.17
C PHE A 161 4.04 -7.85 -15.52
N GLU A 162 4.05 -7.08 -16.60
CA GLU A 162 3.94 -7.56 -17.98
C GLU A 162 5.26 -8.14 -18.48
#